data_f60ddf96e1fa96a8d20bb5cb90da72d4
#
_entry.id   f60ddf96e1fa96a8d20bb5cb90da72d4
#
_cell.length_a   1.000
_cell.length_b   1.000
_cell.length_c   1.000
_cell.angle_alpha   90.00
_cell.angle_beta   90.00
_cell.angle_gamma   90.00
#
_symmetry.space_group_name_H-M   'P 1'
#
loop_
_entity.id
_entity.type
_entity.pdbx_description
1 polymer ?
#
loop_
_entity_poly.entity_id
_entity_poly.type
_entity_poly.pdbx_seq_one_letter_code
_entity_poly.pdbx_strand_id
1 'polypeptide(L)'
;MKNPLRKRLLRELKSEIGKYLVIFLLLAGTISLVSGFLVADGSMIIAYNEGFEKYNIEDGNFRLGEKANKAQLKTIQELGVTVYDLFYAEEVLTNGSTLRIYPNRDQVDLVCLMDGAMPTGTDEIAIDRMYADNNSLAVGDTITVGGKELKITGLVALSDYSALFSDPGDLMFDS
;
A
#
# COMPACT_ATOMS: atom_id res chain seq x y z
N MET A 1 -16.96 -56.14 29.37
CA MET A 1 -16.17 -56.79 28.29
C MET A 1 -15.36 -55.71 27.54
N LYS A 2 -14.03 -55.77 27.54
CA LYS A 2 -13.17 -54.82 26.80
C LYS A 2 -13.25 -55.17 25.31
N ASN A 3 -13.75 -54.25 24.49
CA ASN A 3 -13.96 -54.44 23.05
C ASN A 3 -12.62 -54.75 22.34
N PRO A 4 -12.42 -55.97 21.77
CA PRO A 4 -11.15 -56.39 21.18
C PRO A 4 -10.74 -55.55 19.97
N LEU A 5 -11.69 -54.91 19.29
CA LEU A 5 -11.44 -54.01 18.15
C LEU A 5 -10.63 -52.78 18.54
N ARG A 6 -10.82 -52.23 19.74
CA ARG A 6 -10.04 -51.05 20.20
C ARG A 6 -8.54 -51.34 20.38
N LYS A 7 -8.22 -52.57 20.83
CA LYS A 7 -6.81 -52.98 20.98
C LYS A 7 -6.14 -53.23 19.61
N ARG A 8 -6.89 -53.68 18.63
CA ARG A 8 -6.39 -53.91 17.28
C ARG A 8 -6.14 -52.57 16.56
N LEU A 9 -7.08 -51.62 16.64
CA LEU A 9 -6.97 -50.27 16.08
C LEU A 9 -5.72 -49.52 16.58
N LEU A 10 -5.48 -49.57 17.90
CA LEU A 10 -4.30 -48.92 18.49
C LEU A 10 -2.98 -49.56 18.04
N ARG A 11 -2.96 -50.88 17.79
CA ARG A 11 -1.78 -51.61 17.32
C ARG A 11 -1.49 -51.32 15.85
N GLU A 12 -2.52 -51.28 14.99
CA GLU A 12 -2.42 -50.92 13.59
C GLU A 12 -1.98 -49.45 13.43
N LEU A 13 -2.58 -48.54 14.20
CA LEU A 13 -2.17 -47.13 14.21
C LEU A 13 -0.69 -46.97 14.58
N LYS A 14 -0.22 -47.73 15.58
CA LYS A 14 1.18 -47.66 16.02
C LYS A 14 2.16 -48.29 15.02
N SER A 15 1.76 -49.35 14.31
CA SER A 15 2.61 -50.01 13.31
C SER A 15 2.71 -49.24 12.00
N GLU A 16 1.69 -48.42 11.66
CA GLU A 16 1.63 -47.64 10.42
C GLU A 16 1.59 -46.13 10.64
N ILE A 17 2.07 -45.68 11.81
CA ILE A 17 2.00 -44.26 12.24
C ILE A 17 2.55 -43.29 11.19
N GLY A 18 3.59 -43.71 10.45
CA GLY A 18 4.17 -42.90 9.40
C GLY A 18 3.19 -42.58 8.26
N LYS A 19 2.37 -43.57 7.84
CA LYS A 19 1.35 -43.33 6.79
C LYS A 19 0.26 -42.40 7.28
N TYR A 20 -0.25 -42.58 8.49
CA TYR A 20 -1.27 -41.70 9.08
C TYR A 20 -0.76 -40.29 9.32
N LEU A 21 0.52 -40.15 9.72
CA LEU A 21 1.14 -38.87 9.93
C LEU A 21 1.27 -38.08 8.61
N VAL A 22 1.67 -38.76 7.53
CA VAL A 22 1.75 -38.13 6.20
C VAL A 22 0.38 -37.66 5.74
N ILE A 23 -0.66 -38.52 5.87
CA ILE A 23 -2.03 -38.11 5.51
C ILE A 23 -2.52 -36.96 6.36
N PHE A 24 -2.27 -37.00 7.67
CA PHE A 24 -2.64 -35.91 8.58
C PHE A 24 -1.96 -34.60 8.20
N LEU A 25 -0.65 -34.60 7.95
CA LEU A 25 0.09 -33.41 7.56
C LEU A 25 -0.39 -32.85 6.21
N LEU A 26 -0.70 -33.74 5.25
CA LEU A 26 -1.22 -33.33 3.96
C LEU A 26 -2.60 -32.70 4.10
N LEU A 27 -3.50 -33.27 4.86
CA LEU A 27 -4.83 -32.70 5.12
C LEU A 27 -4.72 -31.38 5.89
N ALA A 28 -3.93 -31.34 6.97
CA ALA A 28 -3.73 -30.14 7.75
C ALA A 28 -3.11 -29.02 6.90
N GLY A 29 -2.10 -29.33 6.09
CA GLY A 29 -1.47 -28.39 5.18
C GLY A 29 -2.44 -27.83 4.14
N THR A 30 -3.24 -28.71 3.52
CA THR A 30 -4.25 -28.30 2.53
C THR A 30 -5.31 -27.38 3.14
N ILE A 31 -5.86 -27.77 4.30
CA ILE A 31 -6.86 -26.95 5.00
C ILE A 31 -6.29 -25.62 5.41
N SER A 32 -5.06 -25.60 5.98
CA SER A 32 -4.38 -24.36 6.39
C SER A 32 -4.13 -23.42 5.22
N LEU A 33 -3.70 -23.98 4.09
CA LEU A 33 -3.43 -23.20 2.88
C LEU A 33 -4.70 -22.57 2.32
N VAL A 34 -5.77 -23.36 2.14
CA VAL A 34 -7.06 -22.86 1.64
C VAL A 34 -7.66 -21.82 2.59
N SER A 35 -7.67 -22.13 3.91
CA SER A 35 -8.19 -21.18 4.91
C SER A 35 -7.36 -19.90 4.96
N GLY A 36 -6.04 -20.01 4.83
CA GLY A 36 -5.14 -18.85 4.79
C GLY A 36 -5.43 -17.93 3.62
N PHE A 37 -5.64 -18.48 2.44
CA PHE A 37 -6.01 -17.68 1.26
C PHE A 37 -7.38 -16.99 1.42
N LEU A 38 -8.39 -17.70 1.92
CA LEU A 38 -9.72 -17.13 2.12
C LEU A 38 -9.73 -15.99 3.16
N VAL A 39 -8.96 -16.13 4.23
CA VAL A 39 -8.81 -15.07 5.24
C VAL A 39 -8.05 -13.89 4.68
N ALA A 40 -6.95 -14.13 3.94
CA ALA A 40 -6.16 -13.06 3.33
C ALA A 40 -7.00 -12.25 2.32
N ASP A 41 -7.74 -12.92 1.43
CA ASP A 41 -8.62 -12.28 0.46
C ASP A 41 -9.67 -11.40 1.13
N GLY A 42 -10.39 -11.94 2.12
CA GLY A 42 -11.38 -11.17 2.88
C GLY A 42 -10.79 -9.98 3.62
N SER A 43 -9.61 -10.13 4.23
CA SER A 43 -8.93 -9.04 4.94
C SER A 43 -8.44 -7.94 3.99
N MET A 44 -7.94 -8.32 2.81
CA MET A 44 -7.51 -7.34 1.80
C MET A 44 -8.67 -6.52 1.26
N ILE A 45 -9.81 -7.13 0.96
CA ILE A 45 -11.00 -6.43 0.48
C ILE A 45 -11.53 -5.44 1.54
N ILE A 46 -11.57 -5.87 2.81
CA ILE A 46 -12.01 -5.00 3.92
C ILE A 46 -11.04 -3.81 4.04
N ALA A 47 -9.75 -4.06 4.12
CA ALA A 47 -8.74 -3.01 4.24
C ALA A 47 -8.75 -2.03 3.06
N TYR A 48 -8.98 -2.54 1.85
CA TYR A 48 -9.13 -1.72 0.65
C TYR A 48 -10.33 -0.79 0.75
N ASN A 49 -11.50 -1.32 1.07
CA ASN A 49 -12.74 -0.51 1.18
C ASN A 49 -12.66 0.50 2.34
N GLU A 50 -12.15 0.11 3.50
CA GLU A 50 -11.92 1.01 4.63
C GLU A 50 -10.91 2.11 4.28
N GLY A 51 -9.93 1.79 3.45
CA GLY A 51 -8.94 2.74 2.95
C GLY A 51 -9.57 3.88 2.16
N PHE A 52 -10.52 3.59 1.29
CA PHE A 52 -11.23 4.61 0.50
C PHE A 52 -11.94 5.63 1.38
N GLU A 53 -12.67 5.17 2.40
CA GLU A 53 -13.37 6.05 3.34
C GLU A 53 -12.39 6.81 4.25
N LYS A 54 -11.41 6.10 4.82
CA LYS A 54 -10.46 6.65 5.79
C LYS A 54 -9.58 7.75 5.21
N TYR A 55 -9.14 7.57 3.97
CA TYR A 55 -8.25 8.50 3.30
C TYR A 55 -8.96 9.40 2.30
N ASN A 56 -10.30 9.34 2.26
CA ASN A 56 -11.13 10.12 1.33
C ASN A 56 -10.58 10.09 -0.10
N ILE A 57 -10.36 8.86 -0.61
CA ILE A 57 -9.75 8.65 -1.91
C ILE A 57 -10.69 9.14 -3.02
N GLU A 58 -10.14 9.84 -3.99
CA GLU A 58 -10.88 10.38 -5.13
C GLU A 58 -11.61 9.30 -5.95
N ASP A 59 -12.78 9.63 -6.49
CA ASP A 59 -13.51 8.77 -7.42
C ASP A 59 -12.86 8.71 -8.80
N GLY A 60 -12.04 9.70 -9.12
CA GLY A 60 -11.28 9.76 -10.36
C GLY A 60 -10.60 11.11 -10.56
N ASN A 61 -9.58 11.13 -11.43
CA ASN A 61 -8.84 12.33 -11.77
C ASN A 61 -8.77 12.56 -13.28
N PHE A 62 -8.50 13.79 -13.65
CA PHE A 62 -8.24 14.16 -15.03
C PHE A 62 -7.17 15.25 -15.08
N ARG A 63 -6.37 15.24 -16.15
CA ARG A 63 -5.34 16.24 -16.39
C ARG A 63 -5.77 17.20 -17.47
N LEU A 64 -5.53 18.49 -17.21
CA LEU A 64 -5.74 19.56 -18.17
C LEU A 64 -4.39 20.08 -18.67
N GLY A 65 -4.31 20.47 -19.95
CA GLY A 65 -3.12 21.10 -20.49
C GLY A 65 -2.87 22.50 -19.95
N GLU A 66 -3.92 23.15 -19.42
CA GLU A 66 -3.86 24.47 -18.78
C GLU A 66 -4.77 24.48 -17.56
N LYS A 67 -4.52 25.39 -16.62
CA LYS A 67 -5.33 25.54 -15.42
C LYS A 67 -6.78 25.85 -15.78
N ALA A 68 -7.73 25.07 -15.25
CA ALA A 68 -9.15 25.28 -15.44
C ALA A 68 -9.58 26.69 -15.01
N ASN A 69 -10.39 27.34 -15.82
CA ASN A 69 -10.99 28.62 -15.45
C ASN A 69 -12.27 28.38 -14.60
N LYS A 70 -12.71 29.47 -13.93
CA LYS A 70 -13.88 29.40 -13.03
C LYS A 70 -15.17 28.92 -13.72
N ALA A 71 -15.36 29.19 -15.00
CA ALA A 71 -16.54 28.77 -15.74
C ALA A 71 -16.52 27.25 -16.00
N GLN A 72 -15.36 26.72 -16.38
CA GLN A 72 -15.17 25.27 -16.56
C GLN A 72 -15.40 24.50 -15.25
N LEU A 73 -14.79 24.98 -14.16
CA LEU A 73 -15.00 24.36 -12.83
C LEU A 73 -16.47 24.38 -12.42
N LYS A 74 -17.16 25.53 -12.63
CA LYS A 74 -18.59 25.64 -12.34
C LYS A 74 -19.42 24.63 -13.14
N THR A 75 -19.14 24.48 -14.44
CA THR A 75 -19.84 23.50 -15.28
C THR A 75 -19.68 22.08 -14.78
N ILE A 76 -18.49 21.70 -14.32
CA ILE A 76 -18.23 20.37 -13.74
C ILE A 76 -18.98 20.22 -12.40
N GLN A 77 -18.93 21.23 -11.56
CA GLN A 77 -19.63 21.21 -10.27
C GLN A 77 -21.17 21.13 -10.41
N GLU A 78 -21.74 21.72 -11.47
CA GLU A 78 -23.18 21.61 -11.79
C GLU A 78 -23.62 20.17 -12.10
N LEU A 79 -22.68 19.28 -12.44
CA LEU A 79 -22.91 17.84 -12.60
C LEU A 79 -22.96 17.08 -11.25
N GLY A 80 -22.83 17.78 -10.13
CA GLY A 80 -22.85 17.20 -8.79
C GLY A 80 -21.51 16.62 -8.34
N VAL A 81 -20.41 16.99 -9.00
CA VAL A 81 -19.04 16.56 -8.68
C VAL A 81 -18.33 17.65 -7.86
N THR A 82 -17.64 17.27 -6.81
CA THR A 82 -16.71 18.15 -6.09
C THR A 82 -15.32 18.05 -6.72
N VAL A 83 -14.73 19.18 -7.07
CA VAL A 83 -13.41 19.22 -7.72
C VAL A 83 -12.38 19.80 -6.77
N TYR A 84 -11.25 19.10 -6.65
CA TYR A 84 -10.10 19.52 -5.88
C TYR A 84 -8.91 19.72 -6.82
N ASP A 85 -8.14 20.79 -6.59
CA ASP A 85 -6.91 21.05 -7.35
C ASP A 85 -5.80 20.12 -6.83
N LEU A 86 -5.32 19.20 -7.66
CA LEU A 86 -4.14 18.40 -7.37
C LEU A 86 -2.92 19.06 -8.02
N PHE A 87 -2.09 19.72 -7.21
CA PHE A 87 -0.85 20.33 -7.66
C PHE A 87 0.35 19.54 -7.17
N TYR A 88 1.31 19.31 -8.05
CA TYR A 88 2.60 18.72 -7.70
C TYR A 88 3.72 19.35 -8.53
N ALA A 89 4.94 19.31 -8.00
CA ALA A 89 6.16 19.62 -8.72
C ALA A 89 6.93 18.32 -8.98
N GLU A 90 7.59 18.22 -10.12
CA GLU A 90 8.48 17.10 -10.42
C GLU A 90 9.94 17.54 -10.32
N GLU A 91 10.76 16.72 -9.69
CA GLU A 91 12.19 16.93 -9.52
C GLU A 91 12.94 15.63 -9.79
N VAL A 92 13.98 15.71 -10.61
CA VAL A 92 14.85 14.57 -10.89
C VAL A 92 16.03 14.60 -9.94
N LEU A 93 16.18 13.55 -9.17
CA LEU A 93 17.27 13.42 -8.20
C LEU A 93 18.58 12.95 -8.86
N THR A 94 19.67 13.08 -8.13
CA THR A 94 21.02 12.67 -8.59
C THR A 94 21.15 11.16 -8.81
N ASN A 95 20.31 10.34 -8.17
CA ASN A 95 20.24 8.90 -8.36
C ASN A 95 19.39 8.47 -9.58
N GLY A 96 18.82 9.44 -10.32
CA GLY A 96 17.96 9.22 -11.49
C GLY A 96 16.48 9.06 -11.17
N SER A 97 16.09 9.00 -9.90
CA SER A 97 14.67 8.93 -9.50
C SER A 97 13.96 10.25 -9.77
N THR A 98 12.71 10.18 -10.21
CA THR A 98 11.82 11.35 -10.33
C THR A 98 10.89 11.41 -9.14
N LEU A 99 11.01 12.46 -8.34
CA LEU A 99 10.09 12.73 -7.23
C LEU A 99 8.93 13.60 -7.69
N ARG A 100 7.73 13.25 -7.28
CA ARG A 100 6.56 14.13 -7.30
C ARG A 100 6.31 14.68 -5.91
N ILE A 101 6.40 16.00 -5.79
CA ILE A 101 6.33 16.71 -4.52
C ILE A 101 4.98 17.35 -4.43
N TYR A 102 4.21 16.96 -3.44
CA TYR A 102 2.86 17.48 -3.17
C TYR A 102 2.85 18.36 -1.93
N PRO A 103 1.97 19.35 -1.85
CA PRO A 103 1.64 19.97 -0.57
C PRO A 103 0.97 18.95 0.36
N ASN A 104 0.97 19.23 1.67
CA ASN A 104 0.19 18.40 2.60
C ASN A 104 -1.28 18.42 2.19
N ARG A 105 -1.86 17.22 2.08
CA ARG A 105 -3.26 17.01 1.70
C ARG A 105 -4.14 16.94 2.94
N ASP A 106 -5.24 17.66 2.96
CA ASP A 106 -6.17 17.77 4.09
C ASP A 106 -7.63 17.47 3.73
N GLN A 107 -7.95 17.28 2.45
CA GLN A 107 -9.32 17.12 1.98
C GLN A 107 -9.56 15.79 1.24
N VAL A 108 -8.79 15.52 0.19
CA VAL A 108 -8.92 14.35 -0.67
C VAL A 108 -7.55 13.68 -0.82
N ASP A 109 -7.55 12.37 -1.07
CA ASP A 109 -6.35 11.54 -1.18
C ASP A 109 -5.40 11.76 0.00
N LEU A 110 -5.95 11.63 1.19
CA LEU A 110 -5.20 11.82 2.43
C LEU A 110 -4.07 10.81 2.52
N VAL A 111 -2.94 11.27 2.99
CA VAL A 111 -1.72 10.47 3.07
C VAL A 111 -1.80 9.49 4.24
N CYS A 112 -1.44 8.23 4.01
CA CYS A 112 -1.29 7.25 5.08
C CYS A 112 0.10 7.38 5.71
N LEU A 113 0.18 7.96 6.90
CA LEU A 113 1.42 7.99 7.68
C LEU A 113 1.73 6.59 8.22
N MET A 114 2.88 6.04 7.82
CA MET A 114 3.35 4.71 8.22
C MET A 114 4.32 4.78 9.40
N ASP A 115 5.18 5.81 9.43
CA ASP A 115 6.14 6.03 10.50
C ASP A 115 6.48 7.52 10.62
N GLY A 116 6.88 7.97 11.81
CA GLY A 116 7.27 9.37 12.06
C GLY A 116 6.09 10.33 12.18
N ALA A 117 6.21 11.51 11.56
CA ALA A 117 5.21 12.58 11.58
C ALA A 117 5.13 13.31 10.23
N MET A 118 3.96 13.88 9.93
CA MET A 118 3.79 14.72 8.75
C MET A 118 4.62 16.01 8.89
N PRO A 119 5.18 16.52 7.78
CA PRO A 119 5.95 17.76 7.77
C PRO A 119 5.14 18.95 8.27
N THR A 120 5.75 19.78 9.09
CA THR A 120 5.17 21.04 9.59
C THR A 120 6.02 22.25 9.22
N GLY A 121 7.30 22.04 8.95
CA GLY A 121 8.28 23.04 8.56
C GLY A 121 8.56 23.06 7.06
N THR A 122 9.19 24.14 6.59
CA THR A 122 9.58 24.32 5.17
C THR A 122 10.83 23.54 4.78
N ASP A 123 11.53 22.95 5.73
CA ASP A 123 12.75 22.16 5.63
C ASP A 123 12.50 20.68 5.98
N GLU A 124 11.23 20.30 6.03
CA GLU A 124 10.78 18.95 6.34
C GLU A 124 10.07 18.32 5.14
N ILE A 125 10.17 17.00 5.04
CA ILE A 125 9.50 16.21 4.01
C ILE A 125 9.07 14.86 4.58
N ALA A 126 7.92 14.36 4.11
CA ALA A 126 7.55 12.94 4.23
C ALA A 126 7.78 12.28 2.86
N ILE A 127 8.36 11.10 2.85
CA ILE A 127 8.69 10.37 1.62
C ILE A 127 7.94 9.04 1.57
N ASP A 128 7.76 8.52 0.36
CA ASP A 128 7.16 7.20 0.18
C ASP A 128 8.01 6.13 0.87
N ARG A 129 7.34 5.20 1.56
CA ARG A 129 7.99 4.12 2.30
C ARG A 129 8.83 3.21 1.39
N MET A 130 8.31 2.87 0.20
CA MET A 130 9.03 1.99 -0.73
C MET A 130 10.27 2.67 -1.29
N TYR A 131 10.17 3.97 -1.59
CA TYR A 131 11.33 4.76 -1.97
C TYR A 131 12.39 4.82 -0.86
N ALA A 132 11.96 5.01 0.38
CA ALA A 132 12.85 5.00 1.54
C ALA A 132 13.57 3.64 1.70
N ASP A 133 12.82 2.53 1.62
CA ASP A 133 13.38 1.18 1.72
C ASP A 133 14.40 0.91 0.60
N ASN A 134 14.09 1.29 -0.64
CA ASN A 134 14.97 1.08 -1.79
C ASN A 134 16.28 1.89 -1.71
N ASN A 135 16.23 3.07 -1.08
CA ASN A 135 17.37 3.97 -0.94
C ASN A 135 18.01 3.94 0.46
N SER A 136 17.60 3.01 1.34
CA SER A 136 18.10 2.87 2.71
C SER A 136 17.98 4.17 3.53
N LEU A 137 16.88 4.89 3.36
CA LEU A 137 16.53 6.13 4.07
C LEU A 137 15.59 5.84 5.23
N ALA A 138 15.68 6.62 6.29
CA ALA A 138 14.85 6.50 7.49
C ALA A 138 14.38 7.88 7.99
N VAL A 139 13.41 7.88 8.88
CA VAL A 139 12.99 9.10 9.60
C VAL A 139 14.18 9.68 10.37
N GLY A 140 14.46 10.94 10.15
CA GLY A 140 15.60 11.67 10.71
C GLY A 140 16.74 11.91 9.72
N ASP A 141 16.81 11.16 8.64
CA ASP A 141 17.77 11.40 7.56
C ASP A 141 17.43 12.65 6.75
N THR A 142 18.33 13.04 5.86
CA THR A 142 18.14 14.17 4.95
C THR A 142 18.15 13.73 3.50
N ILE A 143 17.37 14.41 2.67
CA ILE A 143 17.36 14.23 1.23
C ILE A 143 17.49 15.59 0.55
N THR A 144 18.27 15.64 -0.54
CA THR A 144 18.42 16.88 -1.32
C THR A 144 17.42 16.92 -2.45
N VAL A 145 16.55 17.93 -2.45
CA VAL A 145 15.50 18.15 -3.45
C VAL A 145 15.57 19.57 -3.96
N GLY A 146 15.71 19.77 -5.26
CA GLY A 146 15.83 21.11 -5.87
C GLY A 146 17.01 21.93 -5.31
N GLY A 147 18.10 21.25 -4.91
CA GLY A 147 19.26 21.89 -4.29
C GLY A 147 19.08 22.30 -2.82
N LYS A 148 17.95 21.94 -2.20
CA LYS A 148 17.66 22.17 -0.78
C LYS A 148 17.74 20.87 -0.01
N GLU A 149 18.43 20.88 1.14
CA GLU A 149 18.40 19.78 2.08
C GLU A 149 17.10 19.80 2.88
N LEU A 150 16.35 18.69 2.85
CA LEU A 150 15.11 18.50 3.59
C LEU A 150 15.27 17.34 4.55
N LYS A 151 14.79 17.52 5.78
CA LYS A 151 14.77 16.45 6.79
C LYS A 151 13.56 15.55 6.58
N ILE A 152 13.79 14.25 6.53
CA ILE A 152 12.72 13.25 6.48
C ILE A 152 12.08 13.15 7.86
N THR A 153 10.83 13.56 7.98
CA THR A 153 10.06 13.51 9.24
C THR A 153 9.07 12.38 9.28
N GLY A 154 8.66 11.85 8.12
CA GLY A 154 7.72 10.74 8.06
C GLY A 154 7.89 9.86 6.83
N LEU A 155 7.48 8.60 6.98
CA LEU A 155 7.33 7.64 5.89
C LEU A 155 5.85 7.46 5.61
N VAL A 156 5.46 7.54 4.34
CA VAL A 156 4.07 7.58 3.93
C VAL A 156 3.76 6.54 2.85
N ALA A 157 2.46 6.24 2.70
CA ALA A 157 1.91 5.58 1.54
C ALA A 157 0.83 6.46 0.92
N LEU A 158 0.79 6.51 -0.39
CA LEU A 158 -0.11 7.34 -1.19
C LEU A 158 -1.06 6.44 -1.98
N SER A 159 -2.27 6.95 -2.26
CA SER A 159 -3.26 6.27 -3.10
C SER A 159 -3.07 6.51 -4.60
N ASP A 160 -2.27 7.51 -4.96
CA ASP A 160 -2.07 7.94 -6.35
C ASP A 160 -1.43 6.88 -7.26
N TYR A 161 -0.76 5.91 -6.67
CA TYR A 161 -0.13 4.80 -7.39
C TYR A 161 -0.09 3.55 -6.53
N SER A 162 -0.25 2.40 -7.17
CA SER A 162 -0.17 1.09 -6.50
C SER A 162 1.26 0.53 -6.42
N ALA A 163 2.18 1.09 -7.23
CA ALA A 163 3.58 0.71 -7.31
C ALA A 163 4.43 1.88 -7.81
N LEU A 164 5.73 1.87 -7.49
CA LEU A 164 6.69 2.88 -7.94
C LEU A 164 7.11 2.60 -9.39
N PHE A 165 6.26 2.95 -10.33
CA PHE A 165 6.56 2.93 -11.75
C PHE A 165 6.81 4.34 -12.26
N SER A 166 7.78 4.52 -13.15
CA SER A 166 8.00 5.80 -13.83
C SER A 166 6.88 6.09 -14.84
N ASP A 167 6.36 5.06 -15.49
CA ASP A 167 5.18 5.13 -16.36
C ASP A 167 4.11 4.15 -15.86
N PRO A 168 2.82 4.54 -15.78
CA PRO A 168 1.72 3.63 -15.41
C PRO A 168 1.57 2.41 -16.32
N GLY A 169 2.16 2.44 -17.52
CA GLY A 169 2.21 1.32 -18.47
C GLY A 169 3.35 0.33 -18.22
N ASP A 170 4.27 0.63 -17.33
CA ASP A 170 5.42 -0.21 -17.05
C ASP A 170 5.01 -1.47 -16.26
N LEU A 171 5.62 -2.59 -16.65
CA LEU A 171 5.43 -3.88 -15.98
C LEU A 171 6.58 -4.22 -15.02
N MET A 172 7.64 -3.42 -15.01
CA MET A 172 8.81 -3.60 -14.14
C MET A 172 9.02 -2.34 -13.29
N PHE A 173 9.40 -2.56 -12.05
CA PHE A 173 9.74 -1.48 -11.14
C PHE A 173 11.02 -0.79 -11.62
N ASP A 174 10.98 0.51 -11.76
CA ASP A 174 12.17 1.36 -11.84
C ASP A 174 12.65 1.58 -10.39
N SER A 175 13.76 0.93 -10.06
CA SER A 175 14.35 0.99 -8.70
C SER A 175 15.40 2.09 -8.63
#